data_67e7a13ddac2556e7f228a79a66eca37
#
_entry.id   67e7a13ddac2556e7f228a79a66eca37
#
_cell.length_a   1.000
_cell.length_b   1.000
_cell.length_c   1.000
_cell.angle_alpha   90.00
_cell.angle_beta   90.00
_cell.angle_gamma   90.00
#
_symmetry.space_group_name_H-M   'P 1'
#
loop_
_entity.id
_entity.type
_entity.pdbx_description
1 polymer ?
#
loop_
_entity_poly.entity_id
_entity_poly.type
_entity_poly.pdbx_seq_one_letter_code
_entity_poly.pdbx_strand_id
1 'polypeptide(L)'
;MKQVKGGVTAAKGFEAASTAAGIKYKDRTDMALVYSQVPCVAAGTFTTNVVKAAPVKWDQQVVKSGAKAQAVVVNSGIANACTGAEGFGYCKDTADAAAKALNISADGVLIGSTGVIGKQIPIDKLTAGIKVLAGKKNDTLENGTEAAKAIMTTDTFPKELAVAIEVGGKTVTIGGMAKGSGMI
;
A
#
# COMPACT_ATOMS: atom_id res chain seq x y z
N MET A 1 18.98 -14.65 12.12
CA MET A 1 17.96 -14.32 11.12
C MET A 1 17.58 -15.59 10.36
N LYS A 2 16.31 -15.92 10.27
CA LYS A 2 15.76 -17.09 9.59
C LYS A 2 14.66 -16.68 8.64
N GLN A 3 14.68 -17.11 7.39
CA GLN A 3 13.57 -16.92 6.47
C GLN A 3 12.37 -17.74 6.94
N VAL A 4 11.20 -17.14 6.91
CA VAL A 4 9.90 -17.77 7.23
C VAL A 4 8.95 -17.59 6.04
N LYS A 5 7.89 -18.38 6.01
CA LYS A 5 6.90 -18.35 4.92
C LYS A 5 6.07 -17.08 4.97
N GLY A 6 5.74 -16.51 3.80
CA GLY A 6 4.84 -15.37 3.61
C GLY A 6 5.55 -14.05 3.34
N GLY A 7 4.78 -13.00 3.34
CA GLY A 7 5.16 -11.60 3.13
C GLY A 7 4.66 -10.71 4.28
N VAL A 8 3.94 -9.66 3.95
CA VAL A 8 3.49 -8.63 4.92
C VAL A 8 2.63 -9.16 6.06
N THR A 9 1.83 -10.19 5.82
CA THR A 9 0.95 -10.83 6.83
C THR A 9 1.66 -11.88 7.68
N ALA A 10 2.94 -12.19 7.43
CA ALA A 10 3.73 -13.04 8.30
C ALA A 10 4.05 -12.36 9.65
N ALA A 11 4.05 -11.03 9.68
CA ALA A 11 4.23 -10.26 10.90
C ALA A 11 2.90 -10.17 11.68
N LYS A 12 2.92 -10.57 12.95
CA LYS A 12 1.72 -10.58 13.82
C LYS A 12 1.09 -9.20 13.91
N GLY A 13 -0.23 -9.14 13.78
CA GLY A 13 -1.02 -7.90 13.87
C GLY A 13 -1.12 -7.14 12.55
N PHE A 14 -0.61 -7.71 11.46
CA PHE A 14 -0.80 -7.17 10.11
C PHE A 14 -1.78 -8.03 9.31
N GLU A 15 -2.69 -7.35 8.64
CA GLU A 15 -3.70 -7.91 7.74
C GLU A 15 -3.47 -7.36 6.33
N ALA A 16 -3.92 -8.09 5.32
CA ALA A 16 -3.88 -7.61 3.94
C ALA A 16 -5.17 -7.97 3.20
N ALA A 17 -5.43 -7.27 2.12
CA ALA A 17 -6.49 -7.57 1.17
C ALA A 17 -6.10 -7.15 -0.23
N SER A 18 -6.74 -7.75 -1.22
CA SER A 18 -6.67 -7.34 -2.62
C SER A 18 -8.05 -7.33 -3.28
N THR A 19 -8.21 -6.51 -4.32
CA THR A 19 -9.45 -6.47 -5.11
C THR A 19 -9.19 -5.98 -6.54
N ALA A 20 -10.08 -6.36 -7.45
CA ALA A 20 -10.15 -5.81 -8.80
C ALA A 20 -11.11 -4.61 -8.78
N ALA A 21 -10.60 -3.39 -8.72
CA ALA A 21 -11.38 -2.17 -8.78
C ALA A 21 -11.57 -1.66 -10.22
N GLY A 22 -10.83 -2.19 -11.18
CA GLY A 22 -10.88 -1.78 -12.57
C GLY A 22 -10.26 -0.39 -12.80
N ILE A 23 -9.17 -0.08 -12.09
CA ILE A 23 -8.45 1.19 -12.22
C ILE A 23 -8.00 1.42 -13.67
N LYS A 24 -7.40 0.41 -14.27
CA LYS A 24 -6.98 0.44 -15.68
C LYS A 24 -7.37 -0.82 -16.42
N TYR A 25 -7.22 -1.98 -15.77
CA TYR A 25 -7.42 -3.28 -16.38
C TYR A 25 -8.80 -3.85 -16.02
N LYS A 26 -9.32 -4.73 -16.89
CA LYS A 26 -10.47 -5.59 -16.58
C LYS A 26 -9.95 -6.94 -16.05
N ASP A 27 -10.69 -7.57 -15.17
CA ASP A 27 -10.48 -8.94 -14.71
C ASP A 27 -9.10 -9.21 -14.07
N ARG A 28 -8.52 -8.17 -13.43
CA ARG A 28 -7.24 -8.27 -12.73
C ARG A 28 -7.34 -7.53 -11.39
N THR A 29 -6.76 -8.12 -10.34
CA THR A 29 -6.56 -7.41 -9.07
C THR A 29 -5.58 -6.23 -9.30
N ASP A 30 -5.99 -5.04 -8.88
CA ASP A 30 -5.27 -3.78 -9.13
C ASP A 30 -5.30 -2.84 -7.91
N MET A 31 -5.83 -3.32 -6.79
CA MET A 31 -5.73 -2.64 -5.50
C MET A 31 -5.34 -3.60 -4.39
N ALA A 32 -4.51 -3.11 -3.48
CA ALA A 32 -4.09 -3.78 -2.26
C ALA A 32 -4.24 -2.87 -1.05
N LEU A 33 -4.49 -3.48 0.10
CA LEU A 33 -4.43 -2.89 1.43
C LEU A 33 -3.47 -3.70 2.29
N VAL A 34 -2.57 -3.02 3.01
CA VAL A 34 -1.88 -3.54 4.18
C VAL A 34 -2.37 -2.75 5.38
N TYR A 35 -2.83 -3.43 6.41
CA TYR A 35 -3.43 -2.83 7.59
C TYR A 35 -2.75 -3.34 8.86
N SER A 36 -2.46 -2.43 9.78
CA SER A 36 -2.02 -2.78 11.14
C SER A 36 -3.17 -2.65 12.12
N GLN A 37 -3.38 -3.67 12.94
CA GLN A 37 -4.40 -3.69 14.00
C GLN A 37 -4.16 -2.61 15.07
N VAL A 38 -2.94 -2.07 15.15
CA VAL A 38 -2.56 -1.01 16.10
C VAL A 38 -1.79 0.11 15.37
N PRO A 39 -1.84 1.35 15.87
CA PRO A 39 -1.05 2.45 15.31
C PRO A 39 0.47 2.16 15.40
N CYS A 40 1.16 2.21 14.26
CA CYS A 40 2.57 1.89 14.11
C CYS A 40 3.43 3.14 13.87
N VAL A 41 4.68 3.10 14.27
CA VAL A 41 5.68 4.06 13.80
C VAL A 41 5.89 3.84 12.31
N ALA A 42 5.86 4.92 11.53
CA ALA A 42 6.16 4.90 10.12
C ALA A 42 7.51 5.55 9.83
N ALA A 43 8.25 4.96 8.91
CA ALA A 43 9.46 5.53 8.34
C ALA A 43 9.46 5.33 6.83
N GLY A 44 10.12 6.21 6.09
CA GLY A 44 10.15 6.13 4.64
C GLY A 44 11.42 6.73 4.05
N THR A 45 11.85 6.17 2.91
CA THR A 45 12.87 6.76 2.04
C THR A 45 12.16 7.29 0.80
N PHE A 46 12.57 8.48 0.38
CA PHE A 46 11.89 9.19 -0.70
C PHE A 46 12.89 9.71 -1.72
N THR A 47 12.46 9.78 -2.97
CA THR A 47 13.29 10.35 -4.04
C THR A 47 13.67 11.81 -3.76
N THR A 48 14.87 12.18 -4.13
CA THR A 48 15.36 13.58 -4.14
C THR A 48 14.97 14.32 -5.42
N ASN A 49 14.37 13.64 -6.42
CA ASN A 49 13.90 14.26 -7.66
C ASN A 49 12.96 15.42 -7.35
N VAL A 50 13.10 16.52 -8.09
CA VAL A 50 12.21 17.68 -7.99
C VAL A 50 10.79 17.34 -8.40
N VAL A 51 10.64 16.55 -9.48
CA VAL A 51 9.35 16.04 -9.96
C VAL A 51 9.00 14.77 -9.19
N LYS A 52 8.04 14.90 -8.26
CA LYS A 52 7.58 13.80 -7.41
C LYS A 52 6.11 13.51 -7.67
N ALA A 53 5.74 12.24 -7.65
CA ALA A 53 4.35 11.80 -7.71
C ALA A 53 3.55 12.31 -6.50
N ALA A 54 2.25 12.47 -6.66
CA ALA A 54 1.37 12.92 -5.58
C ALA A 54 1.43 12.02 -4.33
N PRO A 55 1.40 10.67 -4.44
CA PRO A 55 1.57 9.79 -3.28
C PRO A 55 2.90 9.99 -2.54
N VAL A 56 4.00 10.24 -3.27
CA VAL A 56 5.30 10.51 -2.63
C VAL A 56 5.25 11.77 -1.76
N LYS A 57 4.61 12.82 -2.24
CA LYS A 57 4.43 14.07 -1.47
C LYS A 57 3.52 13.86 -0.26
N TRP A 58 2.45 13.10 -0.43
CA TRP A 58 1.52 12.74 0.65
C TRP A 58 2.25 11.96 1.76
N ASP A 59 2.90 10.87 1.41
CA ASP A 59 3.59 10.01 2.37
C ASP A 59 4.75 10.73 3.08
N GLN A 60 5.45 11.64 2.37
CA GLN A 60 6.45 12.50 3.01
C GLN A 60 5.84 13.39 4.10
N GLN A 61 4.63 13.92 3.91
CA GLN A 61 3.95 14.74 4.92
C GLN A 61 3.54 13.87 6.12
N VAL A 62 2.93 12.70 5.88
CA VAL A 62 2.53 11.76 6.93
C VAL A 62 3.75 11.34 7.77
N VAL A 63 4.83 10.88 7.13
CA VAL A 63 6.03 10.42 7.84
C VAL A 63 6.71 11.56 8.61
N LYS A 64 6.82 12.75 8.02
CA LYS A 64 7.45 13.91 8.66
C LYS A 64 6.64 14.48 9.83
N SER A 65 5.32 14.34 9.82
CA SER A 65 4.47 14.76 10.93
C SER A 65 4.65 13.92 12.19
N GLY A 66 5.25 12.72 12.07
CA GLY A 66 5.36 11.76 13.16
C GLY A 66 4.05 11.04 13.48
N ALA A 67 3.03 11.18 12.63
CA ALA A 67 1.77 10.46 12.78
C ALA A 67 1.99 8.95 12.78
N LYS A 68 1.18 8.24 13.55
CA LYS A 68 1.18 6.78 13.58
C LYS A 68 0.40 6.24 12.38
N ALA A 69 1.03 5.41 11.56
CA ALA A 69 0.38 4.78 10.43
C ALA A 69 -0.33 3.48 10.81
N GLN A 70 -1.46 3.22 10.18
CA GLN A 70 -2.21 1.95 10.31
C GLN A 70 -2.58 1.32 8.98
N ALA A 71 -2.56 2.06 7.88
CA ALA A 71 -2.93 1.52 6.58
C ALA A 71 -1.97 1.99 5.48
N VAL A 72 -1.73 1.11 4.53
CA VAL A 72 -1.12 1.43 3.23
C VAL A 72 -2.08 0.98 2.15
N VAL A 73 -2.63 1.93 1.39
CA VAL A 73 -3.50 1.66 0.24
C VAL A 73 -2.69 1.78 -1.03
N VAL A 74 -2.65 0.73 -1.84
CA VAL A 74 -1.88 0.71 -3.09
C VAL A 74 -2.80 0.43 -4.27
N ASN A 75 -2.63 1.18 -5.36
CA ASN A 75 -3.22 0.82 -6.64
C ASN A 75 -2.16 0.58 -7.72
N SER A 76 -2.46 -0.31 -8.65
CA SER A 76 -1.68 -0.54 -9.87
C SER A 76 -2.47 -0.13 -11.11
N GLY A 77 -1.74 0.24 -12.19
CA GLY A 77 -2.29 0.64 -13.48
C GLY A 77 -2.16 2.13 -13.78
N ILE A 78 -2.34 3.02 -12.79
CA ILE A 78 -2.17 4.46 -12.89
C ILE A 78 -1.33 4.94 -11.71
N ALA A 79 -0.27 5.71 -11.99
CA ALA A 79 0.76 6.07 -11.01
C ALA A 79 0.44 7.32 -10.18
N ASN A 80 -0.59 8.09 -10.53
CA ASN A 80 -0.86 9.40 -9.92
C ASN A 80 0.38 10.30 -9.89
N ALA A 81 1.11 10.33 -11.01
CA ALA A 81 2.30 11.14 -11.21
C ALA A 81 2.07 12.08 -12.39
N CYS A 82 2.61 13.30 -12.32
CA CYS A 82 2.37 14.38 -13.28
C CYS A 82 0.87 14.74 -13.41
N THR A 83 0.14 14.72 -12.29
CA THR A 83 -1.31 14.92 -12.19
C THR A 83 -1.71 16.22 -11.49
N GLY A 84 -0.71 17.07 -11.16
CA GLY A 84 -0.93 18.39 -10.59
C GLY A 84 -1.56 18.39 -9.19
N ALA A 85 -2.24 19.48 -8.87
CA ALA A 85 -2.93 19.66 -7.58
C ALA A 85 -4.11 18.69 -7.41
N GLU A 86 -4.82 18.37 -8.51
CA GLU A 86 -5.92 17.43 -8.50
C GLU A 86 -5.47 16.03 -8.04
N GLY A 87 -4.36 15.52 -8.59
CA GLY A 87 -3.81 14.23 -8.17
C GLY A 87 -3.39 14.20 -6.69
N PHE A 88 -2.95 15.34 -6.13
CA PHE A 88 -2.68 15.45 -4.71
C PHE A 88 -3.99 15.46 -3.89
N GLY A 89 -5.03 16.13 -4.37
CA GLY A 89 -6.37 16.06 -3.79
C GLY A 89 -6.89 14.62 -3.70
N TYR A 90 -6.66 13.82 -4.75
CA TYR A 90 -7.03 12.40 -4.75
C TYR A 90 -6.27 11.55 -3.72
N CYS A 91 -5.08 11.95 -3.31
CA CYS A 91 -4.42 11.30 -2.16
C CYS A 91 -5.21 11.56 -0.87
N LYS A 92 -5.67 12.80 -0.66
CA LYS A 92 -6.52 13.13 0.49
C LYS A 92 -7.82 12.35 0.47
N ASP A 93 -8.52 12.32 -0.66
CA ASP A 93 -9.79 11.60 -0.81
C ASP A 93 -9.60 10.09 -0.56
N THR A 94 -8.47 9.52 -1.00
CA THR A 94 -8.09 8.13 -0.74
C THR A 94 -7.88 7.88 0.75
N ALA A 95 -7.14 8.77 1.43
CA ALA A 95 -6.89 8.67 2.87
C ALA A 95 -8.18 8.79 3.68
N ASP A 96 -9.03 9.76 3.34
CA ASP A 96 -10.34 9.96 3.99
C ASP A 96 -11.26 8.74 3.79
N ALA A 97 -11.30 8.18 2.59
CA ALA A 97 -12.08 6.97 2.31
C ALA A 97 -11.57 5.75 3.09
N ALA A 98 -10.25 5.56 3.17
CA ALA A 98 -9.65 4.48 3.94
C ALA A 98 -9.87 4.65 5.44
N ALA A 99 -9.67 5.86 5.95
CA ALA A 99 -9.93 6.22 7.34
C ALA A 99 -11.36 5.90 7.76
N LYS A 100 -12.33 6.30 6.95
CA LYS A 100 -13.74 6.01 7.18
C LYS A 100 -14.05 4.51 7.13
N ALA A 101 -13.51 3.78 6.15
CA ALA A 101 -13.79 2.36 5.99
C ALA A 101 -13.13 1.47 7.08
N LEU A 102 -11.99 1.90 7.62
CA LEU A 102 -11.20 1.19 8.61
C LEU A 102 -11.41 1.70 10.05
N ASN A 103 -12.14 2.81 10.22
CA ASN A 103 -12.33 3.52 11.48
C ASN A 103 -11.01 3.92 12.14
N ILE A 104 -10.12 4.57 11.37
CA ILE A 104 -8.81 5.09 11.80
C ILE A 104 -8.66 6.57 11.43
N SER A 105 -7.56 7.21 11.84
CA SER A 105 -7.23 8.57 11.40
C SER A 105 -6.76 8.60 9.93
N ALA A 106 -7.17 9.60 9.16
CA ALA A 106 -6.69 9.82 7.80
C ALA A 106 -5.17 10.10 7.75
N ASP A 107 -4.63 10.74 8.80
CA ASP A 107 -3.19 10.98 8.96
C ASP A 107 -2.39 9.68 9.17
N GLY A 108 -3.05 8.57 9.43
CA GLY A 108 -2.46 7.24 9.55
C GLY A 108 -2.50 6.41 8.28
N VAL A 109 -2.86 7.01 7.13
CA VAL A 109 -2.97 6.31 5.84
C VAL A 109 -1.86 6.73 4.89
N LEU A 110 -1.04 5.76 4.48
CA LEU A 110 -0.04 5.87 3.43
C LEU A 110 -0.60 5.39 2.10
N ILE A 111 -0.09 5.92 1.00
CA ILE A 111 -0.65 5.69 -0.34
C ILE A 111 0.44 5.33 -1.33
N GLY A 112 0.26 4.23 -2.05
CA GLY A 112 1.09 3.83 -3.18
C GLY A 112 0.30 3.81 -4.48
N SER A 113 0.87 4.38 -5.54
CA SER A 113 0.29 4.28 -6.88
C SER A 113 1.37 3.96 -7.89
N THR A 114 1.10 3.02 -8.80
CA THR A 114 2.07 2.61 -9.82
C THR A 114 1.39 2.36 -11.16
N GLY A 115 2.08 2.67 -12.26
CA GLY A 115 1.58 2.45 -13.63
C GLY A 115 1.80 3.65 -14.54
N VAL A 116 0.80 3.99 -15.34
CA VAL A 116 0.86 5.09 -16.31
C VAL A 116 0.92 6.44 -15.60
N ILE A 117 1.80 7.34 -16.04
CA ILE A 117 1.93 8.72 -15.60
C ILE A 117 1.08 9.67 -16.45
N GLY A 118 0.78 10.88 -15.93
CA GLY A 118 0.04 11.92 -16.68
C GLY A 118 -1.45 11.62 -16.86
N LYS A 119 -1.98 10.59 -16.20
CA LYS A 119 -3.39 10.23 -16.22
C LYS A 119 -3.98 10.34 -14.82
N GLN A 120 -5.14 10.98 -14.71
CA GLN A 120 -5.86 11.07 -13.45
C GLN A 120 -6.40 9.71 -13.00
N ILE A 121 -6.35 9.48 -11.69
CA ILE A 121 -6.91 8.27 -11.09
C ILE A 121 -8.45 8.34 -11.15
N PRO A 122 -9.14 7.25 -11.52
CA PRO A 122 -10.59 7.17 -11.40
C PRO A 122 -10.97 7.04 -9.91
N ILE A 123 -11.05 8.17 -9.22
CA ILE A 123 -11.19 8.22 -7.75
C ILE A 123 -12.43 7.48 -7.24
N ASP A 124 -13.54 7.49 -7.98
CA ASP A 124 -14.76 6.77 -7.62
C ASP A 124 -14.52 5.25 -7.54
N LYS A 125 -13.76 4.71 -8.51
CA LYS A 125 -13.41 3.28 -8.51
C LYS A 125 -12.46 2.95 -7.37
N LEU A 126 -11.50 3.81 -7.10
CA LEU A 126 -10.53 3.63 -6.04
C LEU A 126 -11.21 3.65 -4.66
N THR A 127 -12.08 4.62 -4.42
CA THR A 127 -12.83 4.71 -3.14
C THR A 127 -13.83 3.57 -2.97
N ALA A 128 -14.46 3.09 -4.04
CA ALA A 128 -15.28 1.89 -4.01
C ALA A 128 -14.44 0.63 -3.67
N GLY A 129 -13.25 0.51 -4.29
CA GLY A 129 -12.31 -0.58 -4.02
C GLY A 129 -11.84 -0.60 -2.56
N ILE A 130 -11.61 0.56 -1.94
CA ILE A 130 -11.23 0.67 -0.51
C ILE A 130 -12.29 0.05 0.40
N LYS A 131 -13.58 0.27 0.14
CA LYS A 131 -14.66 -0.34 0.93
C LYS A 131 -14.62 -1.86 0.87
N VAL A 132 -14.34 -2.41 -0.32
CA VAL A 132 -14.19 -3.86 -0.51
C VAL A 132 -12.97 -4.40 0.23
N LEU A 133 -11.82 -3.70 0.12
CA LEU A 133 -10.58 -4.08 0.81
C LEU A 133 -10.75 -4.11 2.32
N ALA A 134 -11.41 -3.10 2.89
CA ALA A 134 -11.67 -3.02 4.33
C ALA A 134 -12.49 -4.19 4.85
N GLY A 135 -13.47 -4.68 4.06
CA GLY A 135 -14.30 -5.83 4.42
C GLY A 135 -13.62 -7.20 4.21
N LYS A 136 -12.57 -7.25 3.38
CA LYS A 136 -11.87 -8.50 3.02
C LYS A 136 -10.53 -8.70 3.73
N LYS A 137 -10.02 -7.69 4.43
CA LYS A 137 -8.71 -7.77 5.09
C LYS A 137 -8.64 -8.90 6.11
N ASN A 138 -7.51 -9.58 6.14
CA ASN A 138 -7.32 -10.77 6.96
C ASN A 138 -5.82 -11.06 7.09
N ASP A 139 -5.40 -11.80 8.09
CA ASP A 139 -4.01 -12.09 8.43
C ASP A 139 -3.46 -13.37 7.81
N THR A 140 -4.20 -14.01 6.89
CA THR A 140 -3.70 -15.21 6.20
C THR A 140 -2.51 -14.89 5.31
N LEU A 141 -1.59 -15.84 5.18
CA LEU A 141 -0.44 -15.70 4.26
C LEU A 141 -0.90 -15.51 2.81
N GLU A 142 -2.02 -16.15 2.44
CA GLU A 142 -2.62 -16.00 1.11
C GLU A 142 -3.02 -14.56 0.81
N ASN A 143 -3.67 -13.86 1.76
CA ASN A 143 -4.02 -12.45 1.59
C ASN A 143 -2.78 -11.56 1.39
N GLY A 144 -1.67 -11.86 2.08
CA GLY A 144 -0.38 -11.20 1.86
C GLY A 144 0.13 -11.41 0.44
N THR A 145 0.11 -12.64 -0.05
CA THR A 145 0.53 -13.00 -1.41
C THR A 145 -0.37 -12.33 -2.47
N GLU A 146 -1.68 -12.34 -2.28
CA GLU A 146 -2.61 -11.67 -3.21
C GLU A 146 -2.43 -10.14 -3.22
N ALA A 147 -2.11 -9.53 -2.08
CA ALA A 147 -1.73 -8.11 -2.03
C ALA A 147 -0.44 -7.84 -2.81
N ALA A 148 0.59 -8.70 -2.69
CA ALA A 148 1.82 -8.59 -3.47
C ALA A 148 1.58 -8.75 -4.98
N LYS A 149 0.63 -9.59 -5.41
CA LYS A 149 0.22 -9.70 -6.81
C LYS A 149 -0.52 -8.44 -7.30
N ALA A 150 -1.38 -7.86 -6.48
CA ALA A 150 -2.20 -6.71 -6.87
C ALA A 150 -1.39 -5.43 -7.13
N ILE A 151 -0.20 -5.29 -6.55
CA ILE A 151 0.69 -4.14 -6.80
C ILE A 151 1.55 -4.27 -8.05
N MET A 152 1.57 -5.44 -8.71
CA MET A 152 2.36 -5.68 -9.92
C MET A 152 1.83 -4.88 -11.12
N THR A 153 2.73 -4.52 -12.02
CA THR A 153 2.41 -3.94 -13.33
C THR A 153 2.97 -4.79 -14.46
N THR A 154 4.26 -4.65 -14.75
CA THR A 154 5.01 -5.42 -15.76
C THR A 154 5.85 -6.52 -15.14
N ASP A 155 5.74 -6.74 -13.87
CA ASP A 155 6.41 -7.82 -13.15
C ASP A 155 5.95 -9.19 -13.67
N THR A 156 6.88 -10.14 -13.72
CA THR A 156 6.61 -11.51 -14.17
C THR A 156 6.23 -12.45 -13.02
N PHE A 157 6.58 -12.07 -11.78
CA PHE A 157 6.24 -12.81 -10.55
C PHE A 157 6.10 -11.86 -9.36
N PRO A 158 5.28 -12.21 -8.35
CA PRO A 158 5.16 -11.43 -7.13
C PRO A 158 6.44 -11.54 -6.29
N LYS A 159 6.79 -10.46 -5.62
CA LYS A 159 7.96 -10.39 -4.74
C LYS A 159 7.49 -10.17 -3.32
N GLU A 160 7.61 -11.19 -2.50
CA GLU A 160 7.35 -11.13 -1.07
C GLU A 160 8.40 -11.91 -0.30
N LEU A 161 8.70 -11.49 0.91
CA LEU A 161 9.64 -12.15 1.79
C LEU A 161 9.28 -11.89 3.24
N ALA A 162 9.50 -12.88 4.10
CA ALA A 162 9.46 -12.68 5.54
C ALA A 162 10.67 -13.32 6.23
N VAL A 163 11.15 -12.68 7.28
CA VAL A 163 12.24 -13.15 8.11
C VAL A 163 11.92 -13.03 9.58
N ALA A 164 12.37 -13.99 10.38
CA ALA A 164 12.33 -13.94 11.83
C ALA A 164 13.73 -13.64 12.40
N ILE A 165 13.78 -12.75 13.38
CA ILE A 165 14.99 -12.36 14.10
C ILE A 165 14.72 -12.39 15.61
N GLU A 166 15.77 -12.60 16.41
CA GLU A 166 15.68 -12.49 17.85
C GLU A 166 16.14 -11.09 18.30
N VAL A 167 15.31 -10.41 19.05
CA VAL A 167 15.57 -9.08 19.60
C VAL A 167 15.16 -9.05 21.08
N GLY A 168 16.12 -8.88 21.97
CA GLY A 168 15.85 -8.83 23.41
C GLY A 168 15.16 -10.10 23.95
N GLY A 169 15.52 -11.28 23.43
CA GLY A 169 14.95 -12.57 23.82
C GLY A 169 13.53 -12.83 23.28
N LYS A 170 13.05 -12.02 22.34
CA LYS A 170 11.76 -12.19 21.68
C LYS A 170 11.94 -12.36 20.17
N THR A 171 11.18 -13.27 19.57
CA THR A 171 11.12 -13.43 18.12
C THR A 171 10.32 -12.28 17.51
N VAL A 172 10.93 -11.55 16.59
CA VAL A 172 10.31 -10.48 15.78
C VAL A 172 10.27 -10.93 14.34
N THR A 173 9.12 -10.84 13.70
CA THR A 173 8.95 -11.14 12.27
C THR A 173 8.87 -9.84 11.46
N ILE A 174 9.65 -9.76 10.39
CA ILE A 174 9.65 -8.68 9.42
C ILE A 174 9.11 -9.25 8.11
N GLY A 175 7.98 -8.73 7.66
CA GLY A 175 7.35 -9.10 6.39
C GLY A 175 7.43 -7.95 5.39
N GLY A 176 7.57 -8.29 4.12
CA GLY A 176 7.67 -7.31 3.06
C GLY A 176 7.09 -7.77 1.73
N MET A 177 6.70 -6.81 0.90
CA MET A 177 6.38 -7.02 -0.50
C MET A 177 6.97 -5.89 -1.34
N ALA A 178 7.29 -6.18 -2.59
CA ALA A 178 7.86 -5.22 -3.54
C ALA A 178 7.36 -5.48 -4.96
N LYS A 179 7.45 -4.46 -5.81
CA LYS A 179 7.24 -4.57 -7.24
C LYS A 179 8.37 -3.87 -8.03
N GLY A 180 8.52 -4.24 -9.28
CA GLY A 180 9.50 -3.65 -10.20
C GLY A 180 10.80 -4.45 -10.29
N SER A 181 11.54 -4.21 -11.37
CA SER A 181 12.89 -4.78 -11.58
C SER A 181 13.81 -3.85 -12.38
N GLY A 182 13.31 -3.18 -13.41
CA GLY A 182 14.07 -2.26 -14.26
C GLY A 182 13.35 -0.94 -14.45
N MET A 183 12.08 -1.01 -14.81
CA MET A 183 11.22 0.18 -14.95
C MET A 183 10.47 0.41 -13.63
N ILE A 184 11.16 1.01 -12.73
CA ILE A 184 10.67 1.25 -11.38
C ILE A 184 9.99 2.62 -11.30
#